data_e9cf796c54b8110e65fa3bc97e1bce3a
#
_entry.id   e9cf796c54b8110e65fa3bc97e1bce3a
#
_cell.length_a   1.000
_cell.length_b   1.000
_cell.length_c   1.000
_cell.angle_alpha   90.00
_cell.angle_beta   90.00
_cell.angle_gamma   90.00
#
_symmetry.space_group_name_H-M   'P 1'
#
loop_
_entity.id
_entity.type
_entity.pdbx_description
1 polymer ?
#
loop_
_entity_poly.entity_id
_entity_poly.type
_entity_poly.pdbx_seq_one_letter_code
_entity_poly.pdbx_strand_id
1 'polypeptide(L)'
;VVGIIAGVCGVKGMPEIPTGVISFDFDFSLVGAFASGLGELTSHPQCYVAIFSLLFVDFFDTAGTLVAVCNRANLVDETGNPENVDRALLADSIGTVIGSIAGTSTVTSFVESTSGVEVGGRTGLTAVTTGVCFLLSVFFSPLLSCVTSAVTAPALIIVGVLMAQQLKGIEWDNLVYAASGFMTVIFMILAYSISNGIAIGFITYTVSMIGVGKIKEIKPIVWILDICFIIFLVFLPK
;
A
#
# COMPACT_ATOMS: atom_id res chain seq x y z
N VAL A 1 18.14 8.89 -18.24
CA VAL A 1 19.13 9.02 -19.33
C VAL A 1 19.75 7.65 -19.63
N VAL A 2 20.41 6.98 -18.65
CA VAL A 2 21.07 5.67 -18.87
C VAL A 2 20.10 4.63 -19.41
N GLY A 3 18.88 4.55 -18.88
CA GLY A 3 17.83 3.62 -19.34
C GLY A 3 17.45 3.85 -20.81
N ILE A 4 17.30 5.12 -21.22
CA ILE A 4 16.98 5.49 -22.62
C ILE A 4 18.13 5.06 -23.55
N ILE A 5 19.38 5.32 -23.15
CA ILE A 5 20.55 4.89 -23.94
C ILE A 5 20.57 3.37 -24.09
N ALA A 6 20.30 2.63 -23.02
CA ALA A 6 20.22 1.17 -23.07
C ALA A 6 19.07 0.68 -23.95
N GLY A 7 17.91 1.37 -23.93
CA GLY A 7 16.78 1.07 -24.82
C GLY A 7 17.13 1.27 -26.31
N VAL A 8 17.78 2.39 -26.63
CA VAL A 8 18.28 2.64 -28.00
C VAL A 8 19.29 1.60 -28.45
N CYS A 9 20.07 1.05 -27.53
CA CYS A 9 20.98 -0.06 -27.80
C CYS A 9 20.29 -1.44 -27.93
N GLY A 10 18.95 -1.49 -27.87
CA GLY A 10 18.16 -2.70 -28.07
C GLY A 10 18.05 -3.62 -26.85
N VAL A 11 18.31 -3.12 -25.65
CA VAL A 11 18.11 -3.88 -24.41
C VAL A 11 16.62 -3.98 -24.11
N LYS A 12 16.09 -5.20 -24.11
CA LYS A 12 14.67 -5.47 -23.86
C LYS A 12 14.24 -4.97 -22.47
N GLY A 13 13.07 -4.34 -22.39
CA GLY A 13 12.51 -3.81 -21.13
C GLY A 13 13.06 -2.45 -20.72
N MET A 14 13.95 -1.84 -21.50
CA MET A 14 14.41 -0.47 -21.30
C MET A 14 13.49 0.52 -22.01
N PRO A 15 13.41 1.79 -21.53
CA PRO A 15 12.54 2.80 -22.12
C PRO A 15 12.94 3.14 -23.55
N GLU A 16 11.94 3.29 -24.41
CA GLU A 16 12.10 3.80 -25.76
C GLU A 16 12.22 5.33 -25.75
N ILE A 17 12.62 5.89 -26.89
CA ILE A 17 12.68 7.35 -27.05
C ILE A 17 11.24 7.88 -26.97
N PRO A 18 10.95 8.91 -26.13
CA PRO A 18 9.62 9.46 -26.05
C PRO A 18 9.18 10.07 -27.37
N THR A 19 7.95 9.83 -27.78
CA THR A 19 7.37 10.37 -29.02
C THR A 19 7.09 11.87 -28.96
N GLY A 20 7.15 12.46 -27.74
CA GLY A 20 6.94 13.87 -27.49
C GLY A 20 7.29 14.24 -26.05
N VAL A 21 7.24 15.53 -25.73
CA VAL A 21 7.49 16.05 -24.37
C VAL A 21 6.18 16.35 -23.66
N ILE A 22 5.21 16.91 -24.37
CA ILE A 22 3.92 17.35 -23.82
C ILE A 22 2.79 16.72 -24.63
N SER A 23 1.77 16.24 -23.94
CA SER A 23 0.51 15.77 -24.52
C SER A 23 -0.66 16.46 -23.82
N PHE A 24 -1.69 16.78 -24.57
CA PHE A 24 -2.99 17.26 -24.09
C PHE A 24 -4.11 16.24 -24.33
N ASP A 25 -3.72 15.01 -24.62
CA ASP A 25 -4.67 13.92 -24.86
C ASP A 25 -5.05 13.29 -23.52
N PHE A 26 -6.22 13.66 -23.02
CA PHE A 26 -6.74 13.19 -21.73
C PHE A 26 -7.91 12.24 -21.99
N ASP A 27 -7.79 11.04 -21.48
CA ASP A 27 -8.89 10.06 -21.49
C ASP A 27 -9.68 10.13 -20.17
N PHE A 28 -10.92 10.59 -20.27
CA PHE A 28 -11.87 10.65 -19.16
C PHE A 28 -12.93 9.55 -19.21
N SER A 29 -12.73 8.50 -20.01
CA SER A 29 -13.69 7.42 -20.20
C SER A 29 -14.06 6.67 -18.92
N LEU A 30 -13.16 6.64 -17.95
CA LEU A 30 -13.35 5.97 -16.67
C LEU A 30 -14.02 6.84 -15.60
N VAL A 31 -14.18 8.15 -15.84
CA VAL A 31 -14.82 9.03 -14.88
C VAL A 31 -16.29 8.62 -14.73
N GLY A 32 -16.71 8.31 -13.52
CA GLY A 32 -18.06 7.85 -13.20
C GLY A 32 -18.35 6.39 -13.57
N ALA A 33 -17.40 5.63 -14.07
CA ALA A 33 -17.58 4.21 -14.42
C ALA A 33 -18.00 3.34 -13.22
N PHE A 34 -17.72 3.77 -11.99
CA PHE A 34 -18.18 3.09 -10.78
C PHE A 34 -19.70 2.90 -10.72
N ALA A 35 -20.48 3.83 -11.29
CA ALA A 35 -21.94 3.79 -11.25
C ALA A 35 -22.49 2.60 -12.05
N SER A 36 -21.88 2.22 -13.17
CA SER A 36 -22.28 1.04 -13.95
C SER A 36 -21.88 -0.27 -13.24
N GLY A 37 -20.72 -0.29 -12.57
CA GLY A 37 -20.25 -1.46 -11.82
C GLY A 37 -21.07 -1.78 -10.57
N LEU A 38 -21.70 -0.79 -9.92
CA LEU A 38 -22.51 -1.00 -8.72
C LEU A 38 -23.70 -1.94 -8.98
N GLY A 39 -24.29 -1.93 -10.18
CA GLY A 39 -25.38 -2.83 -10.55
C GLY A 39 -24.95 -4.30 -10.66
N GLU A 40 -23.73 -4.55 -11.10
CA GLU A 40 -23.17 -5.91 -11.24
C GLU A 40 -22.64 -6.47 -9.92
N LEU A 41 -22.29 -5.60 -8.98
CA LEU A 41 -21.74 -5.97 -7.67
C LEU A 41 -22.63 -6.94 -6.90
N THR A 42 -23.95 -6.72 -6.95
CA THR A 42 -24.93 -7.54 -6.23
C THR A 42 -25.21 -8.88 -6.91
N SER A 43 -24.83 -9.03 -8.18
CA SER A 43 -25.10 -10.21 -8.99
C SER A 43 -24.08 -11.35 -8.79
N HIS A 44 -22.90 -11.04 -8.29
CA HIS A 44 -21.81 -12.01 -8.15
C HIS A 44 -21.26 -12.06 -6.72
N PRO A 45 -21.45 -13.19 -5.98
CA PRO A 45 -20.91 -13.33 -4.61
C PRO A 45 -19.39 -13.13 -4.50
N GLN A 46 -18.66 -13.41 -5.57
CA GLN A 46 -17.20 -13.24 -5.63
C GLN A 46 -16.78 -11.76 -5.49
N CYS A 47 -17.65 -10.82 -5.86
CA CYS A 47 -17.38 -9.40 -5.71
C CYS A 47 -17.24 -8.98 -4.24
N TYR A 48 -18.00 -9.59 -3.33
CA TYR A 48 -17.88 -9.29 -1.90
C TYR A 48 -16.52 -9.71 -1.33
N VAL A 49 -15.99 -10.85 -1.79
CA VAL A 49 -14.65 -11.32 -1.41
C VAL A 49 -13.58 -10.37 -1.96
N ALA A 50 -13.74 -9.91 -3.19
CA ALA A 50 -12.83 -8.95 -3.80
C ALA A 50 -12.84 -7.60 -3.07
N ILE A 51 -14.03 -7.07 -2.73
CA ILE A 51 -14.16 -5.83 -1.95
C ILE A 51 -13.51 -5.96 -0.59
N PHE A 52 -13.76 -7.07 0.11
CA PHE A 52 -13.15 -7.32 1.39
C PHE A 52 -11.61 -7.35 1.28
N SER A 53 -11.09 -8.04 0.27
CA SER A 53 -9.65 -8.11 0.00
C SER A 53 -9.04 -6.72 -0.24
N LEU A 54 -9.67 -5.95 -1.13
CA LEU A 54 -9.20 -4.60 -1.48
C LEU A 54 -9.25 -3.66 -0.27
N LEU A 55 -10.33 -3.70 0.51
CA LEU A 55 -10.48 -2.91 1.73
C LEU A 55 -9.39 -3.26 2.74
N PHE A 56 -9.09 -4.55 2.90
CA PHE A 56 -8.03 -4.99 3.81
C PHE A 56 -6.64 -4.53 3.36
N VAL A 57 -6.33 -4.68 2.08
CA VAL A 57 -5.04 -4.22 1.53
C VAL A 57 -4.89 -2.73 1.76
N ASP A 58 -5.90 -1.94 1.37
CA ASP A 58 -5.91 -0.49 1.47
C ASP A 58 -5.75 -0.03 2.93
N PHE A 59 -6.54 -0.62 3.83
CA PHE A 59 -6.49 -0.29 5.25
C PHE A 59 -5.11 -0.60 5.89
N PHE A 60 -4.56 -1.80 5.66
CA PHE A 60 -3.28 -2.17 6.27
C PHE A 60 -2.09 -1.46 5.63
N ASP A 61 -2.16 -1.18 4.32
CA ASP A 61 -1.15 -0.39 3.63
C ASP A 61 -1.10 1.03 4.19
N THR A 62 -2.27 1.69 4.27
CA THR A 62 -2.38 3.03 4.87
C THR A 62 -1.98 3.04 6.35
N ALA A 63 -2.45 2.08 7.16
CA ALA A 63 -2.11 2.01 8.58
C ALA A 63 -0.60 1.82 8.79
N GLY A 64 0.02 0.91 8.03
CA GLY A 64 1.46 0.67 8.08
C GLY A 64 2.27 1.89 7.67
N THR A 65 1.87 2.54 6.58
CA THR A 65 2.49 3.77 6.09
C THR A 65 2.37 4.92 7.08
N LEU A 66 1.19 5.12 7.68
CA LEU A 66 0.98 6.16 8.70
C LEU A 66 1.91 5.95 9.90
N VAL A 67 2.02 4.72 10.41
CA VAL A 67 2.95 4.41 11.50
C VAL A 67 4.38 4.75 11.11
N ALA A 68 4.81 4.34 9.92
CA ALA A 68 6.16 4.58 9.44
C ALA A 68 6.48 6.09 9.27
N VAL A 69 5.56 6.83 8.62
CA VAL A 69 5.72 8.27 8.37
C VAL A 69 5.65 9.07 9.68
N CYS A 70 4.69 8.76 10.57
CA CYS A 70 4.54 9.46 11.85
C CYS A 70 5.74 9.22 12.76
N ASN A 71 6.30 8.02 12.80
CA ASN A 71 7.54 7.74 13.53
C ASN A 71 8.71 8.60 12.99
N ARG A 72 8.85 8.72 11.68
CA ARG A 72 9.90 9.58 11.08
C ARG A 72 9.66 11.07 11.31
N ALA A 73 8.40 11.48 11.38
CA ALA A 73 8.01 12.87 11.63
C ALA A 73 8.09 13.25 13.11
N ASN A 74 8.29 12.30 14.03
CA ASN A 74 8.13 12.45 15.48
C ASN A 74 6.71 12.92 15.85
N LEU A 75 5.70 12.41 15.15
CA LEU A 75 4.27 12.64 15.40
C LEU A 75 3.65 11.41 16.06
N VAL A 76 4.29 10.91 17.09
CA VAL A 76 3.84 9.76 17.88
C VAL A 76 3.74 10.18 19.36
N ASP A 77 2.76 9.60 20.05
CA ASP A 77 2.59 9.78 21.48
C ASP A 77 3.67 9.03 22.30
N GLU A 78 3.63 9.15 23.63
CA GLU A 78 4.57 8.46 24.53
C GLU A 78 4.47 6.93 24.44
N THR A 79 3.37 6.41 23.89
CA THR A 79 3.12 4.98 23.71
C THR A 79 3.51 4.49 22.31
N GLY A 80 4.01 5.39 21.45
CA GLY A 80 4.44 5.07 20.07
C GLY A 80 3.30 5.03 19.06
N ASN A 81 2.09 5.45 19.43
CA ASN A 81 0.96 5.53 18.50
C ASN A 81 0.98 6.86 17.74
N PRO A 82 0.68 6.84 16.44
CA PRO A 82 0.58 8.07 15.66
C PRO A 82 -0.52 9.00 16.17
N GLU A 83 -0.20 10.29 16.28
CA GLU A 83 -1.18 11.31 16.64
C GLU A 83 -2.20 11.52 15.49
N ASN A 84 -3.46 11.80 15.86
CA ASN A 84 -4.54 12.10 14.92
C ASN A 84 -4.78 11.03 13.83
N VAL A 85 -4.56 9.76 14.13
CA VAL A 85 -4.77 8.63 13.20
C VAL A 85 -6.15 8.67 12.56
N ASP A 86 -7.19 8.94 13.35
CA ASP A 86 -8.58 8.99 12.86
C ASP A 86 -8.77 10.01 11.76
N ARG A 87 -8.14 11.19 11.87
CA ARG A 87 -8.20 12.23 10.85
C ARG A 87 -7.41 11.87 9.60
N ALA A 88 -6.27 11.20 9.78
CA ALA A 88 -5.45 10.74 8.66
C ALA A 88 -6.17 9.65 7.88
N LEU A 89 -6.75 8.65 8.55
CA LEU A 89 -7.56 7.60 7.92
C LEU A 89 -8.81 8.15 7.25
N LEU A 90 -9.46 9.17 7.85
CA LEU A 90 -10.60 9.82 7.21
C LEU A 90 -10.20 10.56 5.94
N ALA A 91 -9.06 11.26 5.95
CA ALA A 91 -8.56 11.95 4.75
C ALA A 91 -8.22 10.96 3.62
N ASP A 92 -7.60 9.83 3.96
CA ASP A 92 -7.28 8.73 3.04
C ASP A 92 -8.56 8.14 2.43
N SER A 93 -9.56 7.84 3.25
CA SER A 93 -10.86 7.32 2.80
C SER A 93 -11.59 8.30 1.87
N ILE A 94 -11.57 9.61 2.18
CA ILE A 94 -12.15 10.64 1.29
C ILE A 94 -11.38 10.68 -0.02
N GLY A 95 -10.05 10.59 0.02
CA GLY A 95 -9.20 10.51 -1.17
C GLY A 95 -9.57 9.32 -2.06
N THR A 96 -9.74 8.14 -1.47
CA THR A 96 -10.15 6.91 -2.16
C THR A 96 -11.53 7.04 -2.81
N VAL A 97 -12.50 7.65 -2.13
CA VAL A 97 -13.84 7.92 -2.71
C VAL A 97 -13.74 8.89 -3.90
N ILE A 98 -12.98 9.97 -3.77
CA ILE A 98 -12.77 10.92 -4.88
C ILE A 98 -12.05 10.23 -6.05
N GLY A 99 -11.02 9.42 -5.76
CA GLY A 99 -10.29 8.64 -6.75
C GLY A 99 -11.21 7.68 -7.53
N SER A 100 -12.10 6.97 -6.83
CA SER A 100 -13.05 6.05 -7.46
C SER A 100 -14.05 6.78 -8.39
N ILE A 101 -14.50 7.98 -8.02
CA ILE A 101 -15.34 8.82 -8.87
C ILE A 101 -14.56 9.28 -10.10
N ALA A 102 -13.29 9.62 -9.94
CA ALA A 102 -12.43 10.02 -11.03
C ALA A 102 -11.99 8.85 -11.93
N GLY A 103 -12.30 7.61 -11.57
CA GLY A 103 -11.97 6.41 -12.35
C GLY A 103 -10.53 5.93 -12.14
N THR A 104 -9.91 6.26 -11.01
CA THR A 104 -8.56 5.77 -10.65
C THR A 104 -8.67 4.60 -9.66
N SER A 105 -7.55 3.93 -9.42
CA SER A 105 -7.42 2.98 -8.31
C SER A 105 -7.55 3.68 -6.95
N THR A 106 -7.54 2.91 -5.86
CA THR A 106 -7.53 3.45 -4.50
C THR A 106 -6.42 4.48 -4.33
N VAL A 107 -6.70 5.53 -3.55
CA VAL A 107 -5.74 6.58 -3.17
C VAL A 107 -5.28 6.26 -1.76
N THR A 108 -4.02 5.95 -1.61
CA THR A 108 -3.42 5.56 -0.32
C THR A 108 -2.25 6.46 0.05
N SER A 109 -1.89 6.46 1.31
CA SER A 109 -0.72 7.17 1.80
C SER A 109 0.57 6.46 1.35
N PHE A 110 1.54 7.22 0.83
CA PHE A 110 2.80 6.66 0.32
C PHE A 110 3.93 6.75 1.33
N VAL A 111 4.68 5.66 1.45
CA VAL A 111 5.88 5.55 2.30
C VAL A 111 6.97 6.53 1.86
N GLU A 112 7.06 6.82 0.57
CA GLU A 112 7.99 7.78 -0.04
C GLU A 112 7.83 9.20 0.53
N SER A 113 6.67 9.50 1.14
CA SER A 113 6.44 10.74 1.88
C SER A 113 7.43 10.95 3.02
N THR A 114 8.05 9.87 3.55
CA THR A 114 9.11 9.96 4.55
C THR A 114 10.30 10.77 4.06
N SER A 115 10.63 10.72 2.77
CA SER A 115 11.71 11.51 2.18
C SER A 115 11.43 13.02 2.26
N GLY A 116 10.19 13.43 2.01
CA GLY A 116 9.75 14.82 2.18
C GLY A 116 9.79 15.28 3.63
N VAL A 117 9.43 14.39 4.56
CA VAL A 117 9.49 14.65 6.01
C VAL A 117 10.95 14.82 6.48
N GLU A 118 11.87 14.00 5.97
CA GLU A 118 13.29 14.06 6.33
C GLU A 118 13.96 15.38 5.90
N VAL A 119 13.59 15.93 4.74
CA VAL A 119 14.07 17.25 4.31
C VAL A 119 13.37 18.44 4.95
N GLY A 120 12.44 18.19 5.87
CA GLY A 120 11.81 19.24 6.70
C GLY A 120 10.36 19.55 6.36
N GLY A 121 9.70 18.76 5.52
CA GLY A 121 8.26 18.88 5.27
C GLY A 121 7.46 18.56 6.54
N ARG A 122 6.70 19.54 7.08
CA ARG A 122 5.97 19.40 8.36
C ARG A 122 4.51 19.82 8.29
N THR A 123 4.07 20.33 7.16
CA THR A 123 2.72 20.90 7.00
C THR A 123 2.00 20.31 5.81
N GLY A 124 0.66 20.40 5.79
CA GLY A 124 -0.15 19.98 4.65
C GLY A 124 0.20 20.70 3.34
N LEU A 125 0.89 21.85 3.41
CA LEU A 125 1.37 22.56 2.21
C LEU A 125 2.35 21.70 1.41
N THR A 126 3.17 20.87 2.06
CA THR A 126 4.06 19.90 1.40
C THR A 126 3.24 18.93 0.54
N ALA A 127 2.16 18.37 1.09
CA ALA A 127 1.28 17.45 0.37
C ALA A 127 0.56 18.15 -0.79
N VAL A 128 0.06 19.38 -0.59
CA VAL A 128 -0.58 20.17 -1.65
C VAL A 128 0.41 20.46 -2.78
N THR A 129 1.65 20.85 -2.46
CA THR A 129 2.68 21.10 -3.48
C THR A 129 2.98 19.82 -4.28
N THR A 130 3.11 18.68 -3.61
CA THR A 130 3.29 17.38 -4.26
C THR A 130 2.12 17.07 -5.19
N GLY A 131 0.88 17.28 -4.74
CA GLY A 131 -0.33 17.09 -5.54
C GLY A 131 -0.34 17.98 -6.79
N VAL A 132 0.04 19.26 -6.65
CA VAL A 132 0.18 20.17 -7.81
C VAL A 132 1.24 19.66 -8.78
N CYS A 133 2.38 19.17 -8.29
CA CYS A 133 3.41 18.58 -9.15
C CYS A 133 2.91 17.35 -9.90
N PHE A 134 2.11 16.49 -9.26
CA PHE A 134 1.46 15.36 -9.92
C PHE A 134 0.48 15.82 -11.00
N LEU A 135 -0.36 16.83 -10.74
CA LEU A 135 -1.26 17.38 -11.75
C LEU A 135 -0.48 17.97 -12.95
N LEU A 136 0.62 18.65 -12.69
CA LEU A 136 1.48 19.16 -13.76
C LEU A 136 2.15 18.03 -14.55
N SER A 137 2.51 16.94 -13.89
CA SER A 137 3.14 15.78 -14.54
C SER A 137 2.23 15.08 -15.57
N VAL A 138 0.91 15.22 -15.47
CA VAL A 138 -0.04 14.67 -16.44
C VAL A 138 0.22 15.20 -17.85
N PHE A 139 0.60 16.46 -17.98
CA PHE A 139 0.96 17.06 -19.27
C PHE A 139 2.23 16.45 -19.87
N PHE A 140 3.07 15.85 -19.04
CA PHE A 140 4.31 15.18 -19.46
C PHE A 140 4.15 13.67 -19.63
N SER A 141 2.93 13.19 -19.88
CA SER A 141 2.65 11.76 -20.03
C SER A 141 3.56 11.04 -21.05
N PRO A 142 3.96 11.63 -22.21
CA PRO A 142 4.90 10.97 -23.12
C PRO A 142 6.29 10.75 -22.51
N LEU A 143 6.74 11.66 -21.63
CA LEU A 143 7.99 11.48 -20.89
C LEU A 143 7.87 10.39 -19.81
N LEU A 144 6.69 10.26 -19.21
CA LEU A 144 6.44 9.24 -18.19
C LEU A 144 6.51 7.82 -18.77
N SER A 145 6.23 7.63 -20.06
CA SER A 145 6.41 6.36 -20.75
C SER A 145 7.86 5.85 -20.73
N CYS A 146 8.83 6.74 -20.51
CA CYS A 146 10.23 6.38 -20.32
C CYS A 146 10.53 5.80 -18.93
N VAL A 147 9.58 5.88 -17.98
CA VAL A 147 9.74 5.36 -16.61
C VAL A 147 9.25 3.92 -16.59
N THR A 148 10.07 3.02 -17.09
CA THR A 148 9.80 1.57 -17.08
C THR A 148 10.18 0.96 -15.72
N SER A 149 9.72 -0.28 -15.48
CA SER A 149 10.07 -1.04 -14.26
C SER A 149 11.58 -1.17 -14.06
N ALA A 150 12.37 -1.24 -15.12
CA ALA A 150 13.82 -1.30 -15.04
C ALA A 150 14.43 0.01 -14.48
N VAL A 151 13.78 1.16 -14.73
CA VAL A 151 14.22 2.46 -14.21
C VAL A 151 13.79 2.66 -12.75
N THR A 152 12.63 2.15 -12.36
CA THR A 152 12.09 2.29 -10.99
C THR A 152 12.66 1.28 -10.02
N ALA A 153 13.06 0.09 -10.47
CA ALA A 153 13.55 -1.00 -9.63
C ALA A 153 14.68 -0.59 -8.65
N PRO A 154 15.72 0.16 -9.05
CA PRO A 154 16.77 0.58 -8.11
C PRO A 154 16.23 1.47 -6.98
N ALA A 155 15.29 2.39 -7.29
CA ALA A 155 14.68 3.24 -6.29
C ALA A 155 13.83 2.42 -5.31
N LEU A 156 13.04 1.46 -5.82
CA LEU A 156 12.24 0.55 -5.00
C LEU A 156 13.11 -0.33 -4.08
N ILE A 157 14.28 -0.79 -4.56
CA ILE A 157 15.22 -1.55 -3.72
C ILE A 157 15.72 -0.68 -2.57
N ILE A 158 16.10 0.57 -2.84
CA ILE A 158 16.57 1.50 -1.79
C ILE A 158 15.45 1.76 -0.77
N VAL A 159 14.23 2.04 -1.23
CA VAL A 159 13.06 2.23 -0.37
C VAL A 159 12.83 0.95 0.46
N GLY A 160 12.88 -0.22 -0.14
CA GLY A 160 12.73 -1.50 0.55
C GLY A 160 13.78 -1.70 1.66
N VAL A 161 15.04 -1.34 1.41
CA VAL A 161 16.11 -1.39 2.43
C VAL A 161 15.81 -0.43 3.59
N LEU A 162 15.37 0.80 3.30
CA LEU A 162 14.98 1.76 4.33
C LEU A 162 13.79 1.27 5.15
N MET A 163 12.80 0.64 4.49
CA MET A 163 11.62 0.08 5.15
C MET A 163 11.94 -1.15 5.99
N ALA A 164 12.92 -1.97 5.59
CA ALA A 164 13.36 -3.11 6.38
C ALA A 164 13.86 -2.71 7.79
N GLN A 165 14.24 -1.45 7.99
CA GLN A 165 14.59 -0.94 9.33
C GLN A 165 13.40 -0.94 10.29
N GLN A 166 12.16 -0.88 9.79
CA GLN A 166 10.95 -0.93 10.59
C GLN A 166 10.73 -2.31 11.25
N LEU A 167 11.35 -3.36 10.70
CA LEU A 167 11.32 -4.70 11.31
C LEU A 167 11.93 -4.72 12.72
N LYS A 168 12.70 -3.71 13.11
CA LYS A 168 13.18 -3.53 14.49
C LYS A 168 12.05 -3.30 15.49
N GLY A 169 10.88 -2.83 15.05
CA GLY A 169 9.70 -2.66 15.89
C GLY A 169 9.04 -3.98 16.31
N ILE A 170 9.41 -5.09 15.69
CA ILE A 170 8.94 -6.42 16.10
C ILE A 170 9.71 -6.84 17.35
N GLU A 171 8.98 -7.32 18.36
CA GLU A 171 9.57 -7.90 19.58
C GLU A 171 10.13 -9.30 19.27
N TRP A 172 11.32 -9.37 18.70
CA TRP A 172 11.97 -10.63 18.30
C TRP A 172 12.28 -11.58 19.47
N ASP A 173 12.40 -11.04 20.69
CA ASP A 173 12.62 -11.83 21.90
C ASP A 173 11.36 -12.58 22.35
N ASN A 174 10.17 -12.15 21.91
CA ASN A 174 8.92 -12.82 22.15
C ASN A 174 8.59 -13.75 20.97
N LEU A 175 8.65 -15.06 21.21
CA LEU A 175 8.46 -16.06 20.18
C LEU A 175 7.14 -15.94 19.42
N VAL A 176 6.07 -15.48 20.09
CA VAL A 176 4.74 -15.28 19.45
C VAL A 176 4.81 -14.17 18.39
N TYR A 177 5.34 -13.00 18.76
CA TYR A 177 5.46 -11.88 17.83
C TYR A 177 6.53 -12.12 16.76
N ALA A 178 7.63 -12.76 17.13
CA ALA A 178 8.68 -13.13 16.19
C ALA A 178 8.17 -14.11 15.13
N ALA A 179 7.46 -15.16 15.54
CA ALA A 179 6.90 -16.16 14.62
C ALA A 179 5.85 -15.55 13.69
N SER A 180 4.92 -14.74 14.23
CA SER A 180 3.88 -14.12 13.42
C SER A 180 4.45 -13.08 12.44
N GLY A 181 5.39 -12.24 12.90
CA GLY A 181 6.07 -11.25 12.05
C GLY A 181 6.87 -11.92 10.94
N PHE A 182 7.64 -12.96 11.27
CA PHE A 182 8.41 -13.72 10.29
C PHE A 182 7.50 -14.36 9.23
N MET A 183 6.42 -15.03 9.65
CA MET A 183 5.47 -15.65 8.72
C MET A 183 4.77 -14.61 7.85
N THR A 184 4.40 -13.45 8.40
CA THR A 184 3.83 -12.36 7.61
C THR A 184 4.77 -11.96 6.47
N VAL A 185 6.03 -11.66 6.78
CA VAL A 185 7.02 -11.20 5.78
C VAL A 185 7.28 -12.28 4.72
N ILE A 186 7.50 -13.52 5.15
CA ILE A 186 7.80 -14.62 4.23
C ILE A 186 6.62 -14.88 3.28
N PHE A 187 5.40 -14.93 3.80
CA PHE A 187 4.23 -15.20 2.94
C PHE A 187 3.84 -14.02 2.06
N MET A 188 4.10 -12.77 2.45
CA MET A 188 3.97 -11.63 1.53
C MET A 188 4.86 -11.82 0.29
N ILE A 189 6.10 -12.27 0.49
CA ILE A 189 7.06 -12.46 -0.60
C ILE A 189 6.69 -13.70 -1.44
N LEU A 190 6.40 -14.83 -0.80
CA LEU A 190 6.12 -16.08 -1.52
C LEU A 190 4.80 -16.09 -2.27
N ALA A 191 3.77 -15.44 -1.73
CA ALA A 191 2.46 -15.36 -2.36
C ALA A 191 2.31 -14.15 -3.30
N TYR A 192 3.31 -13.26 -3.38
CA TYR A 192 3.22 -11.98 -4.08
C TYR A 192 1.96 -11.18 -3.71
N SER A 193 1.53 -11.29 -2.44
CA SER A 193 0.27 -10.75 -1.96
C SER A 193 0.38 -10.26 -0.52
N ILE A 194 0.12 -8.98 -0.31
CA ILE A 194 0.09 -8.35 1.01
C ILE A 194 -1.01 -8.99 1.86
N SER A 195 -2.21 -9.19 1.29
CA SER A 195 -3.36 -9.79 2.00
C SER A 195 -3.05 -11.19 2.52
N ASN A 196 -2.43 -12.04 1.69
CA ASN A 196 -2.09 -13.41 2.08
C ASN A 196 -1.05 -13.42 3.21
N GLY A 197 -0.06 -12.53 3.14
CA GLY A 197 0.94 -12.40 4.19
C GLY A 197 0.32 -11.97 5.52
N ILE A 198 -0.53 -10.94 5.50
CA ILE A 198 -1.25 -10.46 6.69
C ILE A 198 -2.14 -11.56 7.26
N ALA A 199 -2.94 -12.22 6.42
CA ALA A 199 -3.83 -13.30 6.84
C ALA A 199 -3.08 -14.42 7.58
N ILE A 200 -1.98 -14.90 6.99
CA ILE A 200 -1.15 -15.95 7.60
C ILE A 200 -0.48 -15.44 8.88
N GLY A 201 -0.05 -14.19 8.92
CA GLY A 201 0.52 -13.57 10.11
C GLY A 201 -0.44 -13.54 11.30
N PHE A 202 -1.69 -13.12 11.08
CA PHE A 202 -2.72 -13.12 12.13
C PHE A 202 -3.06 -14.53 12.60
N ILE A 203 -3.26 -15.47 11.69
CA ILE A 203 -3.52 -16.86 12.02
C ILE A 203 -2.33 -17.45 12.82
N THR A 204 -1.10 -17.17 12.41
CA THR A 204 0.10 -17.63 13.14
C THR A 204 0.18 -17.01 14.52
N TYR A 205 -0.17 -15.74 14.68
CA TYR A 205 -0.24 -15.09 15.98
C TYR A 205 -1.22 -15.81 16.90
N THR A 206 -2.45 -16.04 16.43
CA THR A 206 -3.49 -16.70 17.21
C THR A 206 -3.10 -18.14 17.58
N VAL A 207 -2.59 -18.91 16.64
CA VAL A 207 -2.10 -20.28 16.90
C VAL A 207 -0.96 -20.28 17.92
N SER A 208 -0.02 -19.35 17.81
CA SER A 208 1.10 -19.24 18.75
C SER A 208 0.64 -18.84 20.14
N MET A 209 -0.33 -17.92 20.27
CA MET A 209 -0.93 -17.52 21.55
C MET A 209 -1.67 -18.69 22.21
N ILE A 210 -2.37 -19.52 21.44
CA ILE A 210 -3.00 -20.74 21.92
C ILE A 210 -1.93 -21.73 22.43
N GLY A 211 -0.84 -21.91 21.66
CA GLY A 211 0.25 -22.80 22.01
C GLY A 211 0.96 -22.44 23.32
N VAL A 212 1.06 -21.15 23.62
CA VAL A 212 1.64 -20.63 24.88
C VAL A 212 0.61 -20.60 26.03
N GLY A 213 -0.66 -20.95 25.76
CA GLY A 213 -1.72 -20.98 26.78
C GLY A 213 -2.31 -19.61 27.12
N LYS A 214 -2.07 -18.58 26.30
CA LYS A 214 -2.50 -17.20 26.52
C LYS A 214 -3.77 -16.82 25.74
N ILE A 215 -4.68 -17.76 25.57
CA ILE A 215 -5.93 -17.58 24.81
C ILE A 215 -6.75 -16.36 25.29
N LYS A 216 -6.76 -16.13 26.62
CA LYS A 216 -7.53 -15.05 27.24
C LYS A 216 -6.98 -13.65 26.93
N GLU A 217 -5.73 -13.54 26.51
CA GLU A 217 -5.10 -12.29 26.15
C GLU A 217 -5.41 -11.88 24.69
N ILE A 218 -5.97 -12.79 23.89
CA ILE A 218 -6.35 -12.51 22.50
C ILE A 218 -7.60 -11.62 22.50
N LYS A 219 -7.49 -10.44 21.90
CA LYS A 219 -8.63 -9.52 21.76
C LYS A 219 -9.73 -10.13 20.87
N PRO A 220 -11.02 -9.93 21.19
CA PRO A 220 -12.12 -10.47 20.39
C PRO A 220 -12.07 -10.10 18.91
N ILE A 221 -11.56 -8.91 18.59
CA ILE A 221 -11.40 -8.45 17.21
C ILE A 221 -10.47 -9.36 16.40
N VAL A 222 -9.42 -9.91 17.00
CA VAL A 222 -8.48 -10.81 16.34
C VAL A 222 -9.17 -12.09 15.89
N TRP A 223 -10.05 -12.65 16.72
CA TRP A 223 -10.85 -13.83 16.36
C TRP A 223 -11.76 -13.57 15.16
N ILE A 224 -12.40 -12.41 15.12
CA ILE A 224 -13.25 -12.02 13.98
C ILE A 224 -12.39 -11.91 12.72
N LEU A 225 -11.21 -11.26 12.83
CA LEU A 225 -10.29 -11.13 11.71
C LEU A 225 -9.78 -12.48 11.21
N ASP A 226 -9.42 -13.41 12.11
CA ASP A 226 -8.96 -14.74 11.74
C ASP A 226 -10.03 -15.52 10.98
N ILE A 227 -11.29 -15.46 11.42
CA ILE A 227 -12.41 -16.10 10.72
C ILE A 227 -12.54 -15.50 9.30
N CYS A 228 -12.51 -14.16 9.20
CA CYS A 228 -12.58 -13.49 7.91
C CYS A 228 -11.39 -13.87 7.00
N PHE A 229 -10.17 -13.96 7.55
CA PHE A 229 -8.99 -14.38 6.80
C PHE A 229 -9.03 -15.85 6.37
N ILE A 230 -9.54 -16.74 7.19
CA ILE A 230 -9.72 -18.14 6.81
C ILE A 230 -10.73 -18.24 5.65
N ILE A 231 -11.85 -17.53 5.75
CA ILE A 231 -12.84 -17.47 4.65
C ILE A 231 -12.18 -16.92 3.40
N PHE A 232 -11.44 -15.82 3.52
CA PHE A 232 -10.70 -15.19 2.42
C PHE A 232 -9.75 -16.19 1.73
N LEU A 233 -8.90 -16.89 2.49
CA LEU A 233 -7.95 -17.85 1.95
C LEU A 233 -8.60 -19.08 1.29
N VAL A 234 -9.76 -19.51 1.79
CA VAL A 234 -10.51 -20.66 1.24
C VAL A 234 -11.27 -20.30 -0.04
N PHE A 235 -11.86 -19.12 -0.09
CA PHE A 235 -12.70 -18.68 -1.19
C PHE A 235 -11.99 -17.83 -2.23
N LEU A 236 -10.70 -17.49 -2.01
CA LEU A 236 -9.94 -16.78 -3.03
C LEU A 236 -9.73 -17.72 -4.23
N PRO A 237 -10.19 -17.35 -5.43
CA PRO A 237 -9.88 -18.13 -6.63
C PRO A 237 -8.37 -18.10 -6.85
N LYS A 238 -7.78 -19.27 -6.95
CA LYS A 238 -6.36 -19.46 -7.32
C LYS A 238 -6.11 -19.02 -8.75
#